data_0ca72449e26d04e3381c8302de38c1f0
#
_entry.id   0ca72449e26d04e3381c8302de38c1f0
#
_cell.length_a   1.000
_cell.length_b   1.000
_cell.length_c   1.000
_cell.angle_alpha   90.00
_cell.angle_beta   90.00
_cell.angle_gamma   90.00
#
_symmetry.space_group_name_H-M   'P 1'
#
loop_
_entity.id
_entity.type
_entity.pdbx_description
1 polymer ?
#
loop_
_entity_poly.entity_id
_entity_poly.type
_entity_poly.pdbx_seq_one_letter_code
_entity_poly.pdbx_strand_id
1 'polypeptide(L)'
;MVKAVVGANWGDEGKGKITDMLGKEADIIVRFQGGANAGHTIVNDYGKFALHTLPSGVFYSHTTSIIGNGVALDVPVLFKEIQTITEQGVPRPKILVSDRAQMVMSYHKNLDEIGRAHV
;
A
#
# COMPACT_ATOMS: atom_id res chain seq x y z
N MET A 1 0.62 -19.27 10.44
CA MET A 1 1.97 -19.12 9.82
C MET A 1 2.18 -17.67 9.40
N VAL A 2 3.34 -17.13 9.67
CA VAL A 2 3.72 -15.77 9.26
C VAL A 2 4.69 -15.86 8.09
N LYS A 3 4.42 -15.10 7.03
CA LYS A 3 5.28 -15.00 5.85
C LYS A 3 5.68 -13.54 5.64
N ALA A 4 6.93 -13.30 5.29
CA ALA A 4 7.41 -11.96 4.96
C ALA A 4 7.93 -11.93 3.52
N VAL A 5 7.61 -10.86 2.80
CA VAL A 5 8.09 -10.62 1.44
C VAL A 5 8.97 -9.38 1.48
N VAL A 6 10.26 -9.55 1.22
CA VAL A 6 11.23 -8.47 1.24
C VAL A 6 12.07 -8.48 -0.04
N GLY A 7 12.47 -7.31 -0.49
CA GLY A 7 13.39 -7.18 -1.62
C GLY A 7 14.83 -7.22 -1.17
N ALA A 8 15.65 -8.01 -1.85
CA ALA A 8 17.07 -8.12 -1.54
C ALA A 8 17.94 -7.15 -2.35
N ASN A 9 17.38 -6.52 -3.37
CA ASN A 9 18.11 -5.65 -4.32
C ASN A 9 17.40 -4.30 -4.52
N TRP A 10 17.38 -3.81 -5.73
CA TRP A 10 17.07 -2.43 -6.09
C TRP A 10 15.58 -2.07 -6.20
N GLY A 11 14.69 -2.88 -5.66
CA GLY A 11 13.30 -2.49 -5.49
C GLY A 11 12.30 -2.96 -6.54
N ASP A 12 12.72 -3.55 -7.64
CA ASP A 12 11.82 -4.01 -8.70
C ASP A 12 11.90 -5.52 -8.91
N GLU A 13 11.73 -6.28 -7.84
CA GLU A 13 11.90 -7.73 -7.84
C GLU A 13 10.57 -8.51 -7.99
N GLY A 14 9.45 -7.81 -8.21
CA GLY A 14 8.15 -8.46 -8.35
C GLY A 14 7.49 -8.85 -7.02
N LYS A 15 7.85 -8.19 -5.94
CA LYS A 15 7.25 -8.40 -4.60
C LYS A 15 5.73 -8.30 -4.62
N GLY A 16 5.21 -7.36 -5.39
CA GLY A 16 3.78 -7.14 -5.48
C GLY A 16 3.02 -8.36 -5.95
N LYS A 17 3.49 -9.03 -7.00
CA LYS A 17 2.86 -10.25 -7.51
C LYS A 17 2.84 -11.37 -6.48
N ILE A 18 3.95 -11.56 -5.77
CA ILE A 18 4.06 -12.59 -4.74
C ILE A 18 3.11 -12.27 -3.59
N THR A 19 3.04 -11.00 -3.18
CA THR A 19 2.13 -10.56 -2.13
C THR A 19 0.67 -10.78 -2.52
N ASP A 20 0.31 -10.51 -3.77
CA ASP A 20 -1.05 -10.75 -4.25
C ASP A 20 -1.42 -12.22 -4.23
N MET A 21 -0.50 -13.10 -4.61
CA MET A 21 -0.72 -14.55 -4.57
C MET A 21 -0.91 -15.05 -3.14
N LEU A 22 -0.08 -14.57 -2.21
CA LEU A 22 -0.16 -14.97 -0.80
C LEU A 22 -1.36 -14.33 -0.09
N GLY A 23 -1.76 -13.16 -0.54
CA GLY A 23 -2.84 -12.38 0.09
C GLY A 23 -4.20 -13.05 0.07
N LYS A 24 -4.45 -13.89 -0.93
CA LYS A 24 -5.73 -14.62 -1.05
C LYS A 24 -6.01 -15.52 0.15
N GLU A 25 -4.97 -16.06 0.78
CA GLU A 25 -5.09 -16.98 1.90
C GLU A 25 -4.83 -16.32 3.25
N ALA A 26 -4.37 -15.07 3.27
CA ALA A 26 -3.99 -14.39 4.50
C ALA A 26 -5.20 -13.78 5.20
N ASP A 27 -5.24 -13.90 6.53
CA ASP A 27 -6.24 -13.22 7.36
C ASP A 27 -5.79 -11.79 7.69
N ILE A 28 -4.48 -11.58 7.78
CA ILE A 28 -3.88 -10.28 8.09
C ILE A 28 -2.74 -10.03 7.12
N ILE A 29 -2.75 -8.85 6.51
CA ILE A 29 -1.65 -8.38 5.68
C ILE A 29 -1.10 -7.08 6.28
N VAL A 30 0.21 -7.04 6.51
CA VAL A 30 0.89 -5.88 7.10
C VAL A 30 1.83 -5.27 6.07
N ARG A 31 1.64 -4.00 5.81
CA ARG A 31 2.64 -3.19 5.14
C ARG A 31 3.49 -2.53 6.23
N PHE A 32 4.76 -2.92 6.32
CA PHE A 32 5.59 -2.53 7.46
C PHE A 32 6.56 -1.39 7.16
N GLN A 33 6.78 -1.04 5.90
CA GLN A 33 7.69 0.04 5.53
C GLN A 33 7.36 0.65 4.17
N GLY A 34 8.02 1.75 3.85
CA GLY A 34 7.90 2.42 2.57
C GLY A 34 6.97 3.62 2.60
N GLY A 35 6.81 4.27 1.48
CA GLY A 35 5.97 5.45 1.31
C GLY A 35 5.07 5.33 0.09
N ALA A 36 4.39 6.41 -0.26
CA ALA A 36 3.45 6.45 -1.38
C ALA A 36 4.14 6.67 -2.73
N ASN A 37 5.44 6.80 -2.78
CA ASN A 37 6.20 7.09 -4.00
C ASN A 37 6.37 5.88 -4.93
N ALA A 38 6.18 4.67 -4.43
CA ALA A 38 6.22 3.45 -5.23
C ALA A 38 4.81 2.94 -5.45
N GLY A 39 4.45 2.65 -6.70
CA GLY A 39 3.14 2.11 -7.04
C GLY A 39 3.16 0.60 -7.22
N HIS A 40 2.02 -0.01 -6.97
CA HIS A 40 1.77 -1.42 -7.21
C HIS A 40 0.47 -1.57 -7.99
N THR A 41 0.54 -2.20 -9.17
CA THR A 41 -0.63 -2.40 -10.01
C THR A 41 -1.24 -3.77 -9.77
N ILE A 42 -2.53 -3.80 -9.51
CA ILE A 42 -3.31 -5.01 -9.29
C ILE A 42 -4.39 -5.08 -10.36
N VAL A 43 -4.55 -6.27 -10.96
CA VAL A 43 -5.64 -6.56 -11.88
C VAL A 43 -6.46 -7.71 -11.30
N ASN A 44 -7.76 -7.48 -11.12
CA ASN A 44 -8.69 -8.49 -10.59
C ASN A 44 -10.09 -8.30 -11.21
N ASP A 45 -11.09 -9.03 -10.68
CA ASP A 45 -12.44 -8.98 -11.17
C ASP A 45 -13.11 -7.60 -11.03
N TYR A 46 -12.63 -6.77 -10.13
CA TYR A 46 -13.13 -5.40 -9.95
C TYR A 46 -12.52 -4.41 -10.94
N GLY A 47 -11.42 -4.77 -11.59
CA GLY A 47 -10.73 -3.91 -12.55
C GLY A 47 -9.23 -3.81 -12.32
N LYS A 48 -8.65 -2.74 -12.82
CA LYS A 48 -7.23 -2.46 -12.71
C LYS A 48 -7.00 -1.29 -11.74
N PHE A 49 -6.15 -1.50 -10.77
CA PHE A 49 -5.88 -0.52 -9.70
C PHE A 49 -4.40 -0.28 -9.56
N ALA A 50 -4.01 0.98 -9.41
CA ALA A 50 -2.66 1.37 -9.03
C ALA A 50 -2.69 1.83 -7.58
N LEU A 51 -2.14 1.02 -6.67
CA LEU A 51 -2.09 1.32 -5.24
C LEU A 51 -0.71 1.81 -4.84
N HIS A 52 -0.66 2.82 -4.00
CA HIS A 52 0.58 3.37 -3.45
C HIS A 52 0.70 3.14 -1.95
N THR A 53 -0.41 3.15 -1.23
CA THR A 53 -0.43 3.03 0.22
C THR A 53 -1.16 1.77 0.69
N LEU A 54 -2.28 1.44 0.06
CA LEU A 54 -3.10 0.31 0.49
C LEU A 54 -2.42 -1.03 0.21
N PRO A 55 -2.42 -1.95 1.20
CA PRO A 55 -2.05 -3.34 0.95
C PRO A 55 -3.04 -4.03 0.02
N SER A 56 -2.58 -5.06 -0.68
CA SER A 56 -3.42 -5.83 -1.63
C SER A 56 -4.59 -6.57 -0.96
N GLY A 57 -4.51 -6.79 0.35
CA GLY A 57 -5.57 -7.45 1.11
C GLY A 57 -6.89 -6.69 1.16
N VAL A 58 -6.91 -5.42 0.74
CA VAL A 58 -8.15 -4.62 0.72
C VAL A 58 -9.22 -5.16 -0.21
N PHE A 59 -8.86 -6.01 -1.17
CA PHE A 59 -9.81 -6.65 -2.08
C PHE A 59 -10.49 -7.88 -1.50
N TYR A 60 -10.06 -8.35 -0.34
CA TYR A 60 -10.59 -9.56 0.30
C TYR A 60 -11.34 -9.20 1.57
N SER A 61 -12.63 -9.55 1.63
CA SER A 61 -13.49 -9.20 2.77
C SER A 61 -13.07 -9.85 4.09
N HIS A 62 -12.39 -11.00 4.02
CA HIS A 62 -11.92 -11.71 5.20
C HIS A 62 -10.59 -11.20 5.76
N THR A 63 -9.90 -10.33 5.01
CA THR A 63 -8.55 -9.87 5.36
C THR A 63 -8.59 -8.54 6.08
N THR A 64 -7.82 -8.43 7.16
CA THR A 64 -7.54 -7.15 7.82
C THR A 64 -6.19 -6.63 7.32
N SER A 65 -6.18 -5.41 6.82
CA SER A 65 -4.97 -4.76 6.32
C SER A 65 -4.42 -3.81 7.38
N ILE A 66 -3.13 -3.92 7.67
CA ILE A 66 -2.47 -3.10 8.69
C ILE A 66 -1.39 -2.26 8.01
N ILE A 67 -1.40 -0.97 8.29
CA ILE A 67 -0.32 -0.06 7.92
C ILE A 67 0.53 0.17 9.16
N GLY A 68 1.73 -0.40 9.14
CA GLY A 68 2.62 -0.41 10.29
C GLY A 68 3.40 0.89 10.49
N ASN A 69 4.14 0.95 11.59
CA ASN A 69 4.85 2.15 12.01
C ASN A 69 6.06 2.53 11.12
N GLY A 70 6.55 1.62 10.30
CA GLY A 70 7.64 1.91 9.35
C GLY A 70 7.17 2.54 8.03
N VAL A 71 5.86 2.78 7.87
CA VAL A 71 5.30 3.37 6.66
C VAL A 71 5.29 4.89 6.77
N ALA A 72 5.71 5.58 5.70
CA ALA A 72 5.51 7.02 5.55
C ALA A 72 4.13 7.23 4.93
N LEU A 73 3.17 7.63 5.75
CA LEU A 73 1.76 7.68 5.39
C LEU A 73 1.36 9.05 4.81
N ASP A 74 0.85 9.03 3.59
CA ASP A 74 0.21 10.16 2.95
C ASP A 74 -1.30 10.00 3.10
N VAL A 75 -1.91 10.72 4.02
CA VAL A 75 -3.34 10.55 4.36
C VAL A 75 -4.26 10.91 3.18
N PRO A 76 -4.07 12.02 2.45
CA PRO A 76 -4.88 12.29 1.26
C PRO A 76 -4.81 11.18 0.22
N VAL A 77 -3.63 10.62 -0.04
CA VAL A 77 -3.47 9.50 -0.98
C VAL A 77 -4.20 8.27 -0.48
N LEU A 78 -4.11 7.96 0.81
CA LEU A 78 -4.82 6.82 1.42
C LEU A 78 -6.33 6.91 1.20
N PHE A 79 -6.93 8.06 1.52
CA PHE A 79 -8.37 8.26 1.35
C PHE A 79 -8.79 8.21 -0.11
N LYS A 80 -8.00 8.76 -1.01
CA LYS A 80 -8.27 8.71 -2.44
C LYS A 80 -8.25 7.27 -2.97
N GLU A 81 -7.31 6.46 -2.53
CA GLU A 81 -7.26 5.05 -2.91
C GLU A 81 -8.46 4.28 -2.38
N ILE A 82 -8.85 4.49 -1.13
CA ILE A 82 -10.05 3.86 -0.55
C ILE A 82 -11.29 4.26 -1.36
N GLN A 83 -11.43 5.53 -1.69
CA GLN A 83 -12.54 6.01 -2.50
C GLN A 83 -12.56 5.35 -3.87
N THR A 84 -11.41 5.26 -4.53
CA THR A 84 -11.30 4.65 -5.86
C THR A 84 -11.74 3.19 -5.86
N ILE A 85 -11.28 2.40 -4.90
CA ILE A 85 -11.65 0.98 -4.85
C ILE A 85 -13.12 0.78 -4.49
N THR A 86 -13.66 1.59 -3.59
CA THR A 86 -15.08 1.48 -3.19
C THR A 86 -16.01 1.90 -4.32
N GLU A 87 -15.64 2.87 -5.13
CA GLU A 87 -16.40 3.27 -6.32
C GLU A 87 -16.46 2.16 -7.38
N GLN A 88 -15.47 1.28 -7.42
CA GLN A 88 -15.44 0.14 -8.34
C GLN A 88 -16.21 -1.07 -7.80
N GLY A 89 -16.87 -0.96 -6.66
CA GLY A 89 -17.68 -2.02 -6.08
C GLY A 89 -16.97 -2.89 -5.07
N VAL A 90 -15.74 -2.60 -4.72
CA VAL A 90 -15.02 -3.32 -3.67
C VAL A 90 -15.66 -2.99 -2.32
N PRO A 91 -16.01 -4.00 -1.48
CA PRO A 91 -16.54 -3.74 -0.14
C PRO A 91 -15.54 -2.93 0.68
N ARG A 92 -16.05 -2.07 1.57
CA ARG A 92 -15.19 -1.25 2.41
C ARG A 92 -14.17 -2.10 3.17
N PRO A 93 -12.87 -1.89 2.97
CA PRO A 93 -11.84 -2.73 3.56
C PRO A 93 -11.67 -2.49 5.06
N LYS A 94 -11.21 -3.51 5.77
CA LYS A 94 -10.80 -3.40 7.17
C LYS A 94 -9.35 -2.94 7.20
N ILE A 95 -9.13 -1.69 7.59
CA ILE A 95 -7.81 -1.09 7.62
C ILE A 95 -7.50 -0.58 9.02
N LEU A 96 -6.36 -1.00 9.55
CA LEU A 96 -5.81 -0.49 10.81
C LEU A 96 -4.52 0.24 10.51
N VAL A 97 -4.35 1.42 11.08
CA VAL A 97 -3.15 2.23 10.90
C VAL A 97 -2.45 2.38 12.24
N SER A 98 -1.14 2.14 12.27
CA SER A 98 -0.36 2.37 13.48
C SER A 98 -0.39 3.84 13.87
N ASP A 99 -0.59 4.12 15.15
CA ASP A 99 -0.52 5.47 15.69
C ASP A 99 0.90 6.07 15.64
N ARG A 100 1.90 5.23 15.32
CA ARG A 100 3.30 5.64 15.16
C ARG A 100 3.74 5.74 13.70
N ALA A 101 2.83 5.60 12.74
CA ALA A 101 3.16 5.78 11.33
C ALA A 101 3.61 7.22 11.09
N GLN A 102 4.65 7.37 10.25
CA GLN A 102 5.16 8.69 9.90
C GLN A 102 4.21 9.36 8.92
N MET A 103 3.86 10.62 9.19
CA MET A 103 2.98 11.38 8.31
C MET A 103 3.80 12.11 7.25
N VAL A 104 3.38 11.96 5.98
CA VAL A 104 3.95 12.73 4.89
C VAL A 104 3.19 14.05 4.79
N MET A 105 3.89 15.17 4.99
CA MET A 105 3.32 16.50 4.89
C MET A 105 3.60 17.07 3.49
N SER A 106 2.80 18.06 3.07
CA SER A 106 2.95 18.66 1.75
C SER A 106 4.36 19.22 1.50
N TYR A 107 4.99 19.78 2.51
CA TYR A 107 6.36 20.31 2.38
C TYR A 107 7.40 19.19 2.17
N HIS A 108 7.16 17.99 2.70
CA HIS A 108 8.05 16.85 2.45
C HIS A 108 8.03 16.46 0.98
N LYS A 109 6.86 16.46 0.35
CA LYS A 109 6.73 16.17 -1.08
C LYS A 109 7.46 17.18 -1.93
N ASN A 110 7.33 18.47 -1.60
CA ASN A 110 7.99 19.54 -2.32
C ASN A 110 9.51 19.43 -2.25
N LEU A 111 10.05 19.08 -1.07
CA LEU A 111 11.49 18.87 -0.90
C LEU A 111 11.98 17.66 -1.68
N ASP A 112 11.22 16.57 -1.70
CA ASP A 112 11.56 15.37 -2.46
C ASP A 112 11.60 15.66 -3.97
N GLU A 113 10.63 16.39 -4.48
CA GLU A 113 10.58 16.80 -5.88
C GLU A 113 11.78 17.68 -6.26
N ILE A 114 12.13 18.63 -5.42
CA ILE A 114 13.30 19.51 -5.62
C ILE A 114 14.57 18.65 -5.67
N GLY A 115 14.72 17.72 -4.73
CA GLY A 115 15.86 16.82 -4.69
C GLY A 115 16.00 15.98 -5.97
N ARG A 116 14.87 15.46 -6.48
CA ARG A 116 14.86 14.70 -7.73
C ARG A 116 15.21 15.55 -8.95
N ALA A 117 14.81 16.81 -8.97
CA ALA A 117 15.12 17.71 -10.06
C ALA A 117 16.60 18.03 -10.17
N HIS A 118 17.36 17.88 -9.09
CA HIS A 118 18.80 18.14 -9.02
C HIS A 118 19.67 16.89 -9.20
N VAL A 119 19.05 15.74 -9.31
CA VAL A 119 19.72 14.47 -9.58
C VAL A 119 19.69 14.14 -11.07
#